data_ee7979a8ef80df7e66206d33a7be4545
#
_entry.id   ee7979a8ef80df7e66206d33a7be4545
#
_cell.length_a   1.000
_cell.length_b   1.000
_cell.length_c   1.000
_cell.angle_alpha   90.00
_cell.angle_beta   90.00
_cell.angle_gamma   90.00
#
_symmetry.space_group_name_H-M   'P 1'
#
loop_
_entity.id
_entity.type
_entity.pdbx_description
1 polymer ?
#
loop_
_entity_poly.entity_id
_entity_poly.type
_entity_poly.pdbx_seq_one_letter_code
_entity_poly.pdbx_strand_id
1 'polypeptide(L)'
;MKKLLLPLIFILFFTGCSQNGTPRGMALRQRMNDSNGCAFTVEVRAYIGKEEYVFSLDCESGNSDAVTFTVTAPASLSGITGNLSSGSGSLTFDGQALAFPMLAQGTLSPISSVWVLLHALRGGYLTDEGKEGLTIDETYQGVPLRLSVTLNNEDMPAFAEIFQDGERILSLTLTNFRFL
;
A
#
# COMPACT_ATOMS: atom_id res chain seq x y z
N MET A 1 1.72 -2.29 61.76
CA MET A 1 0.95 -2.51 60.53
C MET A 1 1.37 -1.62 59.34
N LYS A 2 2.36 -0.70 59.46
CA LYS A 2 2.82 0.18 58.36
C LYS A 2 3.93 -0.40 57.46
N LYS A 3 4.53 -1.52 57.82
CA LYS A 3 5.67 -2.11 57.12
C LYS A 3 5.28 -3.14 56.00
N LEU A 4 4.00 -3.53 55.92
CA LEU A 4 3.53 -4.52 54.94
C LEU A 4 2.98 -3.91 53.64
N LEU A 5 2.74 -2.57 53.65
CA LEU A 5 2.17 -1.87 52.51
C LEU A 5 3.20 -1.55 51.41
N LEU A 6 4.47 -1.43 51.77
CA LEU A 6 5.52 -1.06 50.86
C LEU A 6 5.84 -2.13 49.79
N PRO A 7 5.91 -3.45 50.11
CA PRO A 7 6.14 -4.49 49.09
C PRO A 7 4.94 -4.72 48.17
N LEU A 8 3.70 -4.41 48.65
CA LEU A 8 2.51 -4.57 47.82
C LEU A 8 2.44 -3.54 46.68
N ILE A 9 2.91 -2.31 46.91
CA ILE A 9 2.97 -1.26 45.91
C ILE A 9 4.01 -1.60 44.83
N PHE A 10 5.10 -2.25 45.21
CA PHE A 10 6.17 -2.61 44.26
C PHE A 10 5.76 -3.73 43.30
N ILE A 11 4.84 -4.62 43.69
CA ILE A 11 4.33 -5.71 42.82
C ILE A 11 3.37 -5.16 41.75
N LEU A 12 2.64 -4.07 42.03
CA LEU A 12 1.73 -3.45 41.08
C LEU A 12 2.43 -2.76 39.88
N PHE A 13 3.72 -2.40 40.03
CA PHE A 13 4.48 -1.79 38.94
C PHE A 13 5.06 -2.81 37.95
N PHE A 14 5.05 -4.10 38.26
CA PHE A 14 5.57 -5.15 37.37
C PHE A 14 4.49 -5.87 36.55
N THR A 15 3.21 -5.56 36.72
CA THR A 15 2.12 -6.04 35.85
C THR A 15 1.92 -5.14 34.63
N GLY A 16 3.00 -4.49 34.16
CA GLY A 16 3.02 -3.76 32.90
C GLY A 16 2.91 -4.72 31.73
N CYS A 17 1.88 -4.57 30.96
CA CYS A 17 1.54 -5.29 29.74
C CYS A 17 2.74 -5.74 28.93
N SER A 18 3.01 -7.03 28.90
CA SER A 18 3.82 -7.66 27.87
C SER A 18 2.90 -8.14 26.75
N GLN A 19 2.37 -7.23 25.98
CA GLN A 19 2.01 -7.54 24.60
C GLN A 19 3.25 -7.26 23.74
N ASN A 20 4.22 -8.15 23.82
CA ASN A 20 5.49 -8.06 23.10
C ASN A 20 5.35 -8.70 21.72
N GLY A 21 4.53 -8.13 20.85
CA GLY A 21 4.56 -8.38 19.42
C GLY A 21 4.78 -7.06 18.71
N THR A 22 5.71 -7.00 17.77
CA THR A 22 5.80 -5.85 16.86
C THR A 22 4.45 -5.73 16.14
N PRO A 23 3.81 -4.56 16.13
CA PRO A 23 2.57 -4.37 15.37
C PRO A 23 2.73 -4.86 13.93
N ARG A 24 1.72 -5.52 13.38
CA ARG A 24 1.77 -6.17 12.05
C ARG A 24 2.17 -5.18 10.95
N GLY A 25 1.65 -3.95 11.01
CA GLY A 25 1.97 -2.89 10.07
C GLY A 25 3.43 -2.48 10.14
N MET A 26 3.98 -2.38 11.33
CA MET A 26 5.42 -2.08 11.51
C MET A 26 6.29 -3.24 11.07
N ALA A 27 5.89 -4.49 11.35
CA ALA A 27 6.59 -5.68 10.90
C ALA A 27 6.59 -5.79 9.36
N LEU A 28 5.44 -5.54 8.71
CA LEU A 28 5.35 -5.48 7.26
C LEU A 28 6.26 -4.40 6.68
N ARG A 29 6.22 -3.19 7.23
CA ARG A 29 7.07 -2.06 6.81
C ARG A 29 8.56 -2.38 6.93
N GLN A 30 8.96 -3.00 8.03
CA GLN A 30 10.33 -3.45 8.21
C GLN A 30 10.72 -4.47 7.13
N ARG A 31 9.90 -5.49 6.88
CA ARG A 31 10.14 -6.48 5.81
C ARG A 31 10.25 -5.83 4.43
N MET A 32 9.41 -4.84 4.12
CA MET A 32 9.46 -4.10 2.86
C MET A 32 10.76 -3.29 2.71
N ASN A 33 11.27 -2.72 3.80
CA ASN A 33 12.50 -1.92 3.78
C ASN A 33 13.77 -2.78 3.82
N ASP A 34 13.70 -3.95 4.44
CA ASP A 34 14.84 -4.88 4.56
C ASP A 34 15.00 -5.78 3.31
N SER A 35 13.95 -5.92 2.50
CA SER A 35 13.99 -6.72 1.26
C SER A 35 14.63 -5.97 0.10
N ASN A 36 15.07 -6.69 -0.93
CA ASN A 36 15.56 -6.10 -2.17
C ASN A 36 14.45 -5.56 -3.07
N GLY A 37 13.20 -5.70 -2.64
CA GLY A 37 12.01 -5.27 -3.35
C GLY A 37 10.85 -6.23 -3.17
N CYS A 38 9.83 -6.09 -4.00
CA CYS A 38 8.69 -6.98 -4.04
C CYS A 38 8.16 -7.16 -5.47
N ALA A 39 7.51 -8.29 -5.71
CA ALA A 39 6.80 -8.57 -6.96
C ALA A 39 5.41 -9.12 -6.63
N PHE A 40 4.41 -8.75 -7.45
CA PHE A 40 3.02 -9.15 -7.26
C PHE A 40 2.22 -8.91 -8.54
N THR A 41 1.07 -9.58 -8.64
CA THR A 41 0.02 -9.27 -9.62
C THR A 41 -1.04 -8.45 -8.91
N VAL A 42 -1.58 -7.42 -9.56
CA VAL A 42 -2.66 -6.60 -9.02
C VAL A 42 -3.78 -6.40 -10.03
N GLU A 43 -5.02 -6.57 -9.57
CA GLU A 43 -6.21 -6.11 -10.24
C GLU A 43 -6.63 -4.77 -9.63
N VAL A 44 -6.64 -3.73 -10.45
CA VAL A 44 -7.03 -2.36 -10.06
C VAL A 44 -8.42 -2.09 -10.60
N ARG A 45 -9.34 -1.68 -9.74
CA ARG A 45 -10.70 -1.21 -10.09
C ARG A 45 -10.79 0.27 -9.82
N ALA A 46 -11.09 1.05 -10.85
CA ALA A 46 -11.31 2.48 -10.76
C ALA A 46 -12.81 2.80 -10.87
N TYR A 47 -13.28 3.65 -9.96
CA TYR A 47 -14.69 4.08 -9.91
C TYR A 47 -14.77 5.52 -10.42
N ILE A 48 -15.29 5.70 -11.63
CA ILE A 48 -15.44 7.02 -12.28
C ILE A 48 -16.91 7.27 -12.56
N GLY A 49 -17.55 8.06 -11.71
CA GLY A 49 -19.00 8.27 -11.77
C GLY A 49 -19.75 6.98 -11.45
N LYS A 50 -20.46 6.42 -12.45
CA LYS A 50 -21.20 5.15 -12.32
C LYS A 50 -20.50 3.98 -13.01
N GLU A 51 -19.37 4.23 -13.62
CA GLU A 51 -18.62 3.22 -14.38
C GLU A 51 -17.47 2.67 -13.58
N GLU A 52 -17.20 1.39 -13.80
CA GLU A 52 -16.08 0.66 -13.21
C GLU A 52 -15.11 0.24 -14.33
N TYR A 53 -13.85 0.56 -14.16
CA TYR A 53 -12.78 0.18 -15.07
C TYR A 53 -11.82 -0.78 -14.36
N VAL A 54 -11.53 -1.90 -14.99
CA VAL A 54 -10.69 -2.96 -14.40
C VAL A 54 -9.44 -3.15 -15.22
N PHE A 55 -8.30 -3.15 -14.52
CA PHE A 55 -6.98 -3.37 -15.11
C PHE A 55 -6.25 -4.46 -14.31
N SER A 56 -5.52 -5.33 -14.99
CA SER A 56 -4.62 -6.27 -14.33
C SER A 56 -3.18 -5.96 -14.72
N LEU A 57 -2.30 -5.94 -13.73
CA LEU A 57 -0.89 -5.56 -13.89
C LEU A 57 -0.02 -6.59 -13.19
N ASP A 58 1.07 -6.99 -13.83
CA ASP A 58 2.21 -7.62 -13.17
C ASP A 58 3.20 -6.52 -12.77
N CYS A 59 3.57 -6.47 -11.50
CA CYS A 59 4.34 -5.39 -10.93
C CYS A 59 5.60 -5.91 -10.24
N GLU A 60 6.68 -5.13 -10.36
CA GLU A 60 7.92 -5.34 -9.64
C GLU A 60 8.46 -4.00 -9.13
N SER A 61 8.88 -3.96 -7.88
CA SER A 61 9.53 -2.80 -7.26
C SER A 61 10.80 -3.25 -6.58
N GLY A 62 11.91 -2.60 -6.90
CA GLY A 62 13.17 -2.76 -6.19
C GLY A 62 13.24 -1.92 -4.91
N ASN A 63 14.45 -1.74 -4.39
CA ASN A 63 14.74 -0.85 -3.24
C ASN A 63 14.57 0.64 -3.59
N SER A 64 14.49 0.98 -4.86
CA SER A 64 14.19 2.34 -5.32
C SER A 64 12.70 2.65 -5.16
N ASP A 65 12.36 3.93 -5.17
CA ASP A 65 10.98 4.41 -5.19
C ASP A 65 10.29 4.22 -6.55
N ALA A 66 10.77 3.26 -7.35
CA ALA A 66 10.25 2.96 -8.68
C ALA A 66 9.53 1.62 -8.69
N VAL A 67 8.45 1.57 -9.48
CA VAL A 67 7.67 0.37 -9.76
C VAL A 67 7.62 0.18 -11.26
N THR A 68 8.08 -0.96 -11.73
CA THR A 68 7.85 -1.39 -13.12
C THR A 68 6.58 -2.22 -13.18
N PHE A 69 5.85 -2.12 -14.29
CA PHE A 69 4.63 -2.90 -14.48
C PHE A 69 4.46 -3.32 -15.94
N THR A 70 3.70 -4.39 -16.11
CA THR A 70 3.19 -4.85 -17.41
C THR A 70 1.67 -5.01 -17.30
N VAL A 71 0.91 -4.41 -18.21
CA VAL A 71 -0.54 -4.60 -18.29
C VAL A 71 -0.82 -5.98 -18.87
N THR A 72 -1.61 -6.78 -18.16
CA THR A 72 -2.03 -8.13 -18.56
C THR A 72 -3.51 -8.18 -18.98
N ALA A 73 -4.33 -7.26 -18.47
CA ALA A 73 -5.73 -7.10 -18.89
C ALA A 73 -6.16 -5.62 -18.80
N PRO A 74 -7.13 -5.19 -19.61
CA PRO A 74 -7.85 -5.93 -20.65
C PRO A 74 -6.97 -6.24 -21.87
N ALA A 75 -7.39 -7.17 -22.70
CA ALA A 75 -6.62 -7.63 -23.87
C ALA A 75 -6.21 -6.50 -24.83
N SER A 76 -7.03 -5.45 -24.94
CA SER A 76 -6.75 -4.25 -25.76
C SER A 76 -5.56 -3.42 -25.28
N LEU A 77 -5.14 -3.58 -24.02
CA LEU A 77 -4.04 -2.86 -23.40
C LEU A 77 -2.90 -3.80 -22.97
N SER A 78 -3.08 -5.12 -23.18
CA SER A 78 -2.09 -6.12 -22.80
C SER A 78 -0.77 -5.90 -23.53
N GLY A 79 0.35 -6.03 -22.78
CA GLY A 79 1.69 -5.81 -23.28
C GLY A 79 2.20 -4.38 -23.13
N ILE A 80 1.36 -3.42 -22.70
CA ILE A 80 1.86 -2.11 -22.29
C ILE A 80 2.73 -2.31 -21.05
N THR A 81 3.94 -1.79 -21.10
CA THR A 81 4.87 -1.76 -19.98
C THR A 81 5.07 -0.33 -19.51
N GLY A 82 5.50 -0.15 -18.26
CA GLY A 82 5.79 1.18 -17.77
C GLY A 82 6.62 1.18 -16.52
N ASN A 83 6.98 2.39 -16.12
CA ASN A 83 7.68 2.68 -14.89
C ASN A 83 6.96 3.81 -14.16
N LEU A 84 6.77 3.65 -12.86
CA LEU A 84 6.20 4.63 -11.95
C LEU A 84 7.28 5.05 -10.97
N SER A 85 7.42 6.35 -10.73
CA SER A 85 8.32 6.90 -9.73
C SER A 85 7.69 8.13 -9.09
N SER A 86 8.32 8.71 -8.07
CA SER A 86 7.80 9.89 -7.38
C SER A 86 7.35 10.98 -8.37
N GLY A 87 6.06 11.24 -8.40
CA GLY A 87 5.44 12.34 -9.17
C GLY A 87 5.22 12.10 -10.66
N SER A 88 5.74 11.01 -11.24
CA SER A 88 5.62 10.76 -12.68
C SER A 88 5.55 9.30 -13.04
N GLY A 89 4.98 9.00 -14.19
CA GLY A 89 4.98 7.69 -14.80
C GLY A 89 5.35 7.76 -16.27
N SER A 90 5.88 6.66 -16.80
CA SER A 90 6.09 6.46 -18.23
C SER A 90 5.46 5.16 -18.68
N LEU A 91 4.86 5.17 -19.84
CA LEU A 91 4.33 4.00 -20.54
C LEU A 91 5.13 3.74 -21.79
N THR A 92 5.35 2.49 -22.10
CA THR A 92 5.95 2.06 -23.36
C THR A 92 5.01 1.07 -24.02
N PHE A 93 4.65 1.35 -25.27
CA PHE A 93 3.84 0.49 -26.10
C PHE A 93 4.36 0.53 -27.53
N ASP A 94 4.58 -0.64 -28.14
CA ASP A 94 5.11 -0.77 -29.50
C ASP A 94 6.37 0.09 -29.77
N GLY A 95 7.27 0.14 -28.78
CA GLY A 95 8.52 0.93 -28.87
C GLY A 95 8.34 2.45 -28.72
N GLN A 96 7.12 2.95 -28.50
CA GLN A 96 6.83 4.34 -28.23
C GLN A 96 6.69 4.58 -26.72
N ALA A 97 7.39 5.56 -26.19
CA ALA A 97 7.30 5.94 -24.78
C ALA A 97 6.47 7.21 -24.60
N LEU A 98 5.53 7.18 -23.64
CA LEU A 98 4.70 8.31 -23.23
C LEU A 98 4.92 8.58 -21.74
N ALA A 99 5.20 9.82 -21.39
CA ALA A 99 5.21 10.26 -20.00
C ALA A 99 3.83 10.79 -19.59
N PHE A 100 3.42 10.53 -18.34
CA PHE A 100 2.15 11.04 -17.81
C PHE A 100 2.31 11.46 -16.33
N PRO A 101 1.53 12.47 -15.88
CA PRO A 101 1.47 12.80 -14.46
C PRO A 101 0.73 11.71 -13.70
N MET A 102 1.17 11.38 -12.49
CA MET A 102 0.52 10.36 -11.66
C MET A 102 -0.86 10.79 -11.15
N LEU A 103 -1.08 12.09 -11.02
CA LEU A 103 -2.41 12.67 -10.80
C LEU A 103 -2.82 13.48 -12.01
N ALA A 104 -3.92 13.09 -12.63
CA ALA A 104 -4.55 13.83 -13.72
C ALA A 104 -5.74 14.61 -13.16
N GLN A 105 -5.72 15.95 -13.26
CA GLN A 105 -6.81 16.83 -12.80
C GLN A 105 -7.24 16.60 -11.33
N GLY A 106 -6.30 16.28 -10.45
CA GLY A 106 -6.57 16.01 -9.03
C GLY A 106 -7.11 14.60 -8.74
N THR A 107 -7.23 13.74 -9.74
CA THR A 107 -7.67 12.35 -9.57
C THR A 107 -6.51 11.39 -9.82
N LEU A 108 -6.29 10.49 -8.86
CA LEU A 108 -5.27 9.46 -8.97
C LEU A 108 -5.57 8.52 -10.15
N SER A 109 -4.59 8.30 -11.02
CA SER A 109 -4.76 7.36 -12.13
C SER A 109 -4.77 5.91 -11.61
N PRO A 110 -5.55 5.00 -12.25
CA PRO A 110 -5.59 3.59 -11.86
C PRO A 110 -4.20 2.93 -11.80
N ILE A 111 -3.36 3.19 -12.78
CA ILE A 111 -2.00 2.64 -12.84
C ILE A 111 -1.13 3.20 -11.73
N SER A 112 -1.23 4.50 -11.46
CA SER A 112 -0.43 5.18 -10.43
C SER A 112 -0.79 4.77 -9.01
N SER A 113 -1.99 4.20 -8.80
CA SER A 113 -2.43 3.70 -7.49
C SER A 113 -1.51 2.62 -6.91
N VAL A 114 -0.86 1.85 -7.78
CA VAL A 114 0.11 0.82 -7.38
C VAL A 114 1.32 1.44 -6.69
N TRP A 115 1.85 2.52 -7.26
CA TRP A 115 2.96 3.24 -6.65
C TRP A 115 2.54 3.87 -5.31
N VAL A 116 1.37 4.51 -5.26
CA VAL A 116 0.83 5.12 -4.03
C VAL A 116 0.66 4.07 -2.93
N LEU A 117 0.14 2.88 -3.25
CA LEU A 117 0.03 1.79 -2.28
C LEU A 117 1.39 1.39 -1.71
N LEU A 118 2.39 1.14 -2.57
CA LEU A 118 3.72 0.73 -2.10
C LEU A 118 4.41 1.83 -1.30
N HIS A 119 4.27 3.09 -1.72
CA HIS A 119 4.81 4.24 -1.00
C HIS A 119 4.16 4.37 0.39
N ALA A 120 2.84 4.27 0.47
CA ALA A 120 2.10 4.30 1.74
C ALA A 120 2.50 3.14 2.68
N LEU A 121 2.65 1.93 2.15
CA LEU A 121 3.09 0.78 2.95
C LEU A 121 4.51 0.95 3.51
N ARG A 122 5.42 1.58 2.76
CA ARG A 122 6.81 1.82 3.18
C ARG A 122 6.93 2.97 4.19
N GLY A 123 6.18 4.06 4.00
CA GLY A 123 6.41 5.32 4.72
C GLY A 123 5.19 6.11 5.14
N GLY A 124 3.98 5.78 4.67
CA GLY A 124 2.76 6.51 4.99
C GLY A 124 2.43 6.54 6.49
N TYR A 125 1.59 7.46 6.90
CA TYR A 125 1.24 7.63 8.31
C TYR A 125 0.20 6.56 8.73
N LEU A 126 0.62 5.56 9.51
CA LEU A 126 -0.25 4.51 10.03
C LEU A 126 -1.15 5.11 11.13
N THR A 127 -2.45 5.21 10.85
CA THR A 127 -3.45 5.80 11.75
C THR A 127 -4.19 4.77 12.57
N ASP A 128 -4.35 3.56 12.05
CA ASP A 128 -5.00 2.46 12.76
C ASP A 128 -4.44 1.11 12.30
N GLU A 129 -4.46 0.15 13.23
CA GLU A 129 -4.07 -1.23 12.99
C GLU A 129 -5.06 -2.16 13.68
N GLY A 130 -5.90 -2.81 12.87
CA GLY A 130 -6.89 -3.79 13.33
C GLY A 130 -6.44 -5.22 13.10
N LYS A 131 -7.30 -6.17 13.49
CA LYS A 131 -7.05 -7.60 13.27
C LYS A 131 -6.97 -7.98 11.78
N GLU A 132 -7.67 -7.25 10.94
CA GLU A 132 -7.82 -7.57 9.51
C GLU A 132 -6.95 -6.70 8.60
N GLY A 133 -6.43 -5.58 9.10
CA GLY A 133 -5.68 -4.69 8.22
C GLY A 133 -5.18 -3.42 8.87
N LEU A 134 -4.74 -2.52 8.01
CA LEU A 134 -4.09 -1.26 8.34
C LEU A 134 -4.88 -0.11 7.72
N THR A 135 -4.95 1.02 8.43
CA THR A 135 -5.38 2.31 7.85
C THR A 135 -4.16 3.23 7.79
N ILE A 136 -3.89 3.76 6.60
CA ILE A 136 -2.73 4.59 6.32
C ILE A 136 -3.19 5.89 5.69
N ASP A 137 -2.82 7.01 6.28
CA ASP A 137 -2.99 8.32 5.66
C ASP A 137 -1.73 8.68 4.88
N GLU A 138 -1.93 9.18 3.66
CA GLU A 138 -0.88 9.56 2.72
C GLU A 138 -1.22 10.93 2.11
N THR A 139 -0.20 11.73 1.82
CA THR A 139 -0.39 12.97 1.05
C THR A 139 0.41 12.86 -0.24
N TYR A 140 -0.29 12.75 -1.34
CA TYR A 140 0.33 12.59 -2.64
C TYR A 140 0.09 13.80 -3.52
N GLN A 141 1.17 14.48 -3.93
CA GLN A 141 1.12 15.75 -4.71
C GLN A 141 0.15 16.80 -4.12
N GLY A 142 0.11 16.90 -2.79
CA GLY A 142 -0.78 17.82 -2.08
C GLY A 142 -2.22 17.35 -1.93
N VAL A 143 -2.56 16.16 -2.44
CA VAL A 143 -3.87 15.54 -2.29
C VAL A 143 -3.85 14.56 -1.12
N PRO A 144 -4.70 14.73 -0.09
CA PRO A 144 -4.81 13.79 1.01
C PRO A 144 -5.53 12.52 0.53
N LEU A 145 -4.92 11.38 0.81
CA LEU A 145 -5.46 10.05 0.52
C LEU A 145 -5.50 9.24 1.80
N ARG A 146 -6.51 8.39 1.91
CA ARG A 146 -6.58 7.36 2.95
C ARG A 146 -6.61 5.98 2.29
N LEU A 147 -5.76 5.09 2.78
CA LEU A 147 -5.69 3.71 2.32
C LEU A 147 -6.19 2.79 3.43
N SER A 148 -7.10 1.89 3.09
CA SER A 148 -7.46 0.73 3.93
C SER A 148 -6.84 -0.51 3.30
N VAL A 149 -5.91 -1.15 4.01
CA VAL A 149 -5.16 -2.30 3.49
C VAL A 149 -5.47 -3.55 4.31
N THR A 150 -6.04 -4.56 3.68
CA THR A 150 -6.28 -5.87 4.29
C THR A 150 -5.05 -6.76 4.09
N LEU A 151 -4.62 -7.41 5.17
CA LEU A 151 -3.51 -8.36 5.14
C LEU A 151 -4.05 -9.79 5.12
N ASN A 152 -3.37 -10.68 4.40
CA ASN A 152 -3.65 -12.12 4.45
C ASN A 152 -3.08 -12.77 5.73
N ASN A 153 -3.22 -14.09 5.83
CA ASN A 153 -2.74 -14.87 6.99
C ASN A 153 -1.21 -14.88 7.16
N GLU A 154 -0.46 -14.46 6.13
CA GLU A 154 1.01 -14.36 6.14
C GLU A 154 1.48 -12.93 6.38
N ASP A 155 0.56 -12.02 6.77
CA ASP A 155 0.80 -10.59 6.94
C ASP A 155 1.29 -9.89 5.65
N MET A 156 0.82 -10.37 4.49
CA MET A 156 1.08 -9.76 3.20
C MET A 156 -0.13 -8.95 2.74
N PRO A 157 0.06 -7.84 2.02
CA PRO A 157 -1.05 -7.09 1.42
C PRO A 157 -1.84 -7.98 0.45
N ALA A 158 -3.14 -8.08 0.64
CA ALA A 158 -4.03 -8.86 -0.20
C ALA A 158 -5.09 -8.00 -0.90
N PHE A 159 -5.54 -6.95 -0.22
CA PHE A 159 -6.53 -6.03 -0.77
C PHE A 159 -6.27 -4.62 -0.23
N ALA A 160 -6.53 -3.61 -1.04
CA ALA A 160 -6.47 -2.23 -0.60
C ALA A 160 -7.59 -1.41 -1.24
N GLU A 161 -8.09 -0.44 -0.50
CA GLU A 161 -9.00 0.60 -0.99
C GLU A 161 -8.34 1.95 -0.79
N ILE A 162 -8.48 2.84 -1.80
CA ILE A 162 -7.97 4.20 -1.74
C ILE A 162 -9.15 5.15 -1.74
N PHE A 163 -9.17 6.03 -0.76
CA PHE A 163 -10.21 7.04 -0.56
C PHE A 163 -9.61 8.44 -0.75
N GLN A 164 -10.38 9.30 -1.39
CA GLN A 164 -10.14 10.73 -1.49
C GLN A 164 -11.40 11.45 -1.04
N ASP A 165 -11.27 12.42 -0.12
CA ASP A 165 -12.40 13.18 0.46
C ASP A 165 -13.51 12.29 1.04
N GLY A 166 -13.15 11.10 1.53
CA GLY A 166 -14.07 10.11 2.10
C GLY A 166 -14.77 9.22 1.06
N GLU A 167 -14.60 9.46 -0.22
CA GLU A 167 -15.12 8.61 -1.30
C GLU A 167 -14.07 7.60 -1.76
N ARG A 168 -14.49 6.34 -1.96
CA ARG A 168 -13.63 5.31 -2.53
C ARG A 168 -13.45 5.56 -4.03
N ILE A 169 -12.21 5.81 -4.43
CA ILE A 169 -11.86 6.08 -5.83
C ILE A 169 -11.26 4.86 -6.53
N LEU A 170 -10.56 4.00 -5.77
CA LEU A 170 -9.87 2.84 -6.32
C LEU A 170 -9.93 1.66 -5.33
N SER A 171 -9.93 0.43 -5.86
CA SER A 171 -9.60 -0.75 -5.09
C SER A 171 -8.57 -1.60 -5.83
N LEU A 172 -7.71 -2.27 -5.06
CA LEU A 172 -6.61 -3.09 -5.54
C LEU A 172 -6.69 -4.47 -4.90
N THR A 173 -6.77 -5.52 -5.71
CA THR A 173 -6.66 -6.90 -5.24
C THR A 173 -5.28 -7.43 -5.61
N LEU A 174 -4.46 -7.76 -4.60
CA LEU A 174 -3.10 -8.22 -4.80
C LEU A 174 -3.05 -9.75 -4.68
N THR A 175 -2.34 -10.36 -5.62
CA THR A 175 -2.07 -11.80 -5.62
C THR A 175 -0.59 -12.06 -5.85
N ASN A 176 -0.09 -13.22 -5.45
CA ASN A 176 1.30 -13.62 -5.63
C ASN A 176 2.32 -12.63 -5.04
N PHE A 177 1.93 -11.89 -4.00
CA PHE A 177 2.82 -10.94 -3.35
C PHE A 177 3.99 -11.69 -2.71
N ARG A 178 5.23 -11.30 -3.09
CA ARG A 178 6.46 -11.86 -2.53
C ARG A 178 7.54 -10.79 -2.42
N PHE A 179 8.39 -10.93 -1.44
CA PHE A 179 9.63 -10.15 -1.35
C PHE A 179 10.72 -10.75 -2.26
N LEU A 180 11.63 -9.91 -2.72
CA LEU A 180 12.75 -10.25 -3.60
C LEU A 180 14.09 -10.30 -2.84
#